data_32ed2acb764b6d78c9317e23e13c839d
#
_entry.id   32ed2acb764b6d78c9317e23e13c839d
#
_cell.length_a   1.000
_cell.length_b   1.000
_cell.length_c   1.000
_cell.angle_alpha   90.00
_cell.angle_beta   90.00
_cell.angle_gamma   90.00
#
_symmetry.space_group_name_H-M   'P 1'
#
loop_
_entity.id
_entity.type
_entity.pdbx_description
1 polymer ?
#
loop_
_entity_poly.entity_id
_entity_poly.type
_entity_poly.pdbx_seq_one_letter_code
_entity_poly.pdbx_strand_id
1 'polypeptide(L)'
;MIIDILAQAWEAMLYNRRRTVITMVGMAWGIATVVLLLAYGAGFSRAVINIFAQWGVNHIEVYGGRTSEQAGADKAGVKVRLSPDDMDLIWNSVPGITAITPVMFQDATVQNDLHTYSWQVDGVRPEGLDILAFEVDEGRFFNGLEEQQRAHVCVIGSDAKTKLFSGGYAIGESIRLNGVMFTIVGVLRPKMVEGENNINTSIWIPFSTMGDLKDTTWLDGIWFNYHGDNEVVEKDLRNTLAAAHHFRPSDHRAIFVANLQSQLHQFRIVTIALQVLLTLVGALTLGIAGIGLMNIMLVAVQQRTREIGIEKALGARRHHILLQFLAEALVITGVGGVAGISLAYLVSALVGRITFYSALAKHAENGDIQLIISPASVIVATIILVITGLVSGMIPAIRAANLDPIEALRYE
;
A
#
# COMPACT_ATOMS: atom_id res chain seq x y z
N MET A 1 20.23 -43.87 -8.73
CA MET A 1 18.84 -43.83 -9.22
C MET A 1 18.34 -42.40 -9.45
N ILE A 2 18.23 -41.48 -8.46
CA ILE A 2 17.76 -40.09 -8.72
C ILE A 2 18.75 -39.30 -9.57
N ILE A 3 20.04 -39.40 -9.29
CA ILE A 3 21.10 -38.72 -10.07
C ILE A 3 21.14 -39.24 -11.51
N ASP A 4 20.95 -40.53 -11.73
CA ASP A 4 20.95 -41.13 -13.07
C ASP A 4 19.71 -40.67 -13.88
N ILE A 5 18.54 -40.52 -13.22
CA ILE A 5 17.31 -39.99 -13.84
C ILE A 5 17.49 -38.50 -14.22
N LEU A 6 18.15 -37.70 -13.37
CA LEU A 6 18.42 -36.31 -13.68
C LEU A 6 19.46 -36.17 -14.81
N ALA A 7 20.49 -37.03 -14.84
CA ALA A 7 21.48 -37.05 -15.93
C ALA A 7 20.81 -37.42 -17.28
N GLN A 8 19.95 -38.44 -17.29
CA GLN A 8 19.16 -38.82 -18.47
C GLN A 8 18.22 -37.71 -18.93
N ALA A 9 17.56 -37.04 -17.99
CA ALA A 9 16.70 -35.88 -18.30
C ALA A 9 17.53 -34.74 -18.93
N TRP A 10 18.74 -34.50 -18.46
CA TRP A 10 19.64 -33.50 -19.02
C TRP A 10 20.13 -33.84 -20.43
N GLU A 11 20.49 -35.09 -20.69
CA GLU A 11 20.90 -35.58 -22.03
C GLU A 11 19.71 -35.50 -23.01
N ALA A 12 18.52 -35.87 -22.58
CA ALA A 12 17.31 -35.76 -23.36
C ALA A 12 17.00 -34.32 -23.81
N MET A 13 17.25 -33.34 -22.92
CA MET A 13 17.11 -31.90 -23.23
C MET A 13 18.10 -31.46 -24.32
N LEU A 14 19.30 -31.98 -24.34
CA LEU A 14 20.36 -31.62 -25.30
C LEU A 14 20.09 -32.20 -26.70
N TYR A 15 19.31 -33.28 -26.79
CA TYR A 15 19.01 -33.94 -28.08
C TYR A 15 18.08 -33.09 -28.96
N ASN A 16 17.07 -32.42 -28.39
CA ASN A 16 16.09 -31.58 -29.10
C ASN A 16 16.16 -30.08 -28.69
N ARG A 17 17.37 -29.48 -28.77
CA ARG A 17 17.72 -28.17 -28.26
C ARG A 17 16.70 -27.06 -28.60
N ARG A 18 16.29 -26.96 -29.89
CA ARG A 18 15.38 -25.87 -30.32
C ARG A 18 14.03 -25.93 -29.61
N ARG A 19 13.43 -27.10 -29.47
CA ARG A 19 12.12 -27.30 -28.86
C ARG A 19 12.17 -27.06 -27.35
N THR A 20 13.21 -27.63 -26.70
CA THR A 20 13.44 -27.45 -25.27
C THR A 20 13.67 -25.99 -24.90
N VAL A 21 14.47 -25.25 -25.69
CA VAL A 21 14.71 -23.80 -25.45
C VAL A 21 13.40 -23.00 -25.58
N ILE A 22 12.57 -23.25 -26.59
CA ILE A 22 11.29 -22.55 -26.74
C ILE A 22 10.39 -22.79 -25.52
N THR A 23 10.34 -24.03 -25.03
CA THR A 23 9.55 -24.36 -23.83
C THR A 23 10.09 -23.69 -22.59
N MET A 24 11.41 -23.72 -22.40
CA MET A 24 12.07 -23.04 -21.29
C MET A 24 11.84 -21.55 -21.31
N VAL A 25 11.91 -20.90 -22.48
CA VAL A 25 11.59 -19.48 -22.64
C VAL A 25 10.14 -19.20 -22.27
N GLY A 26 9.19 -20.04 -22.70
CA GLY A 26 7.79 -19.92 -22.31
C GLY A 26 7.57 -20.05 -20.81
N MET A 27 8.22 -21.04 -20.17
CA MET A 27 8.15 -21.21 -18.71
C MET A 27 8.84 -20.07 -17.97
N ALA A 28 10.02 -19.62 -18.46
CA ALA A 28 10.73 -18.47 -17.87
C ALA A 28 9.90 -17.19 -17.96
N TRP A 29 9.26 -16.94 -19.09
CA TRP A 29 8.36 -15.80 -19.24
C TRP A 29 7.13 -15.92 -18.30
N GLY A 30 6.52 -17.10 -18.22
CA GLY A 30 5.38 -17.36 -17.35
C GLY A 30 5.69 -17.07 -15.88
N ILE A 31 6.81 -17.63 -15.35
CA ILE A 31 7.18 -17.39 -13.95
C ILE A 31 7.65 -15.95 -13.71
N ALA A 32 8.39 -15.34 -14.66
CA ALA A 32 8.77 -13.94 -14.56
C ALA A 32 7.54 -13.05 -14.43
N THR A 33 6.50 -13.29 -15.22
CA THR A 33 5.22 -12.58 -15.14
C THR A 33 4.56 -12.75 -13.77
N VAL A 34 4.49 -13.98 -13.24
CA VAL A 34 3.91 -14.24 -11.90
C VAL A 34 4.67 -13.46 -10.83
N VAL A 35 6.01 -13.55 -10.82
CA VAL A 35 6.86 -12.87 -9.82
C VAL A 35 6.70 -11.36 -9.90
N LEU A 36 6.70 -10.79 -11.13
CA LEU A 36 6.54 -9.34 -11.32
C LEU A 36 5.14 -8.85 -10.94
N LEU A 37 4.08 -9.60 -11.24
CA LEU A 37 2.72 -9.25 -10.82
C LEU A 37 2.56 -9.26 -9.30
N LEU A 38 3.14 -10.26 -8.62
CA LEU A 38 3.15 -10.31 -7.16
C LEU A 38 4.00 -9.19 -6.56
N ALA A 39 5.15 -8.87 -7.17
CA ALA A 39 6.00 -7.76 -6.75
C ALA A 39 5.29 -6.41 -6.92
N TYR A 40 4.55 -6.23 -8.02
CA TYR A 40 3.72 -5.04 -8.25
C TYR A 40 2.62 -4.91 -7.20
N GLY A 41 1.87 -5.96 -6.92
CA GLY A 41 0.82 -5.95 -5.89
C GLY A 41 1.36 -5.63 -4.49
N ALA A 42 2.52 -6.18 -4.12
CA ALA A 42 3.19 -5.87 -2.87
C ALA A 42 3.71 -4.42 -2.83
N GLY A 43 4.28 -3.94 -3.92
CA GLY A 43 4.75 -2.57 -4.08
C GLY A 43 3.61 -1.55 -4.00
N PHE A 44 2.48 -1.83 -4.65
CA PHE A 44 1.28 -1.02 -4.58
C PHE A 44 0.73 -0.92 -3.15
N SER A 45 0.62 -2.07 -2.46
CA SER A 45 0.18 -2.10 -1.05
C SER A 45 1.09 -1.24 -0.16
N ARG A 46 2.42 -1.33 -0.35
CA ARG A 46 3.39 -0.52 0.41
C ARG A 46 3.26 0.96 0.08
N ALA A 47 3.11 1.33 -1.19
CA ALA A 47 2.93 2.73 -1.60
C ALA A 47 1.70 3.35 -0.92
N VAL A 48 0.56 2.65 -0.95
CA VAL A 48 -0.67 3.10 -0.26
C VAL A 48 -0.44 3.26 1.25
N ILE A 49 0.18 2.27 1.91
CA ILE A 49 0.48 2.37 3.34
C ILE A 49 1.39 3.58 3.64
N ASN A 50 2.41 3.84 2.83
CA ASN A 50 3.33 4.97 3.02
C ASN A 50 2.62 6.33 2.88
N ILE A 51 1.67 6.45 1.93
CA ILE A 51 0.87 7.67 1.75
C ILE A 51 0.07 7.99 3.02
N PHE A 52 -0.49 6.99 3.67
CA PHE A 52 -1.29 7.19 4.89
C PHE A 52 -0.43 7.25 6.16
N ALA A 53 0.64 6.47 6.25
CA ALA A 53 1.47 6.37 7.46
C ALA A 53 2.13 7.71 7.86
N GLN A 54 2.35 8.62 6.91
CA GLN A 54 2.89 9.95 7.19
C GLN A 54 1.99 10.82 8.08
N TRP A 55 0.71 10.47 8.23
CA TRP A 55 -0.27 11.24 9.02
C TRP A 55 -0.45 10.73 10.45
N GLY A 56 0.29 9.67 10.83
CA GLY A 56 0.02 8.96 12.08
C GLY A 56 -1.16 8.01 11.95
N VAL A 57 -1.00 6.75 12.36
CA VAL A 57 -2.00 5.71 12.09
C VAL A 57 -3.14 5.73 13.11
N ASN A 58 -2.88 6.22 14.31
CA ASN A 58 -3.78 6.11 15.45
C ASN A 58 -4.41 7.47 15.82
N HIS A 59 -4.82 8.25 14.83
CA HIS A 59 -5.55 9.48 15.11
C HIS A 59 -6.96 9.47 14.53
N ILE A 60 -7.82 10.22 15.18
CA ILE A 60 -9.20 10.50 14.78
C ILE A 60 -9.38 12.00 14.70
N GLU A 61 -10.02 12.44 13.62
CA GLU A 61 -10.47 13.80 13.41
C GLU A 61 -11.99 13.85 13.47
N VAL A 62 -12.52 14.76 14.26
CA VAL A 62 -13.96 14.94 14.46
C VAL A 62 -14.37 16.33 14.02
N TYR A 63 -15.38 16.43 13.19
CA TYR A 63 -15.93 17.68 12.69
C TYR A 63 -17.45 17.72 12.91
N GLY A 64 -17.97 18.88 13.26
CA GLY A 64 -19.40 19.09 13.41
C GLY A 64 -20.12 19.10 12.06
N GLY A 65 -21.23 18.34 11.96
CA GLY A 65 -22.06 18.23 10.76
C GLY A 65 -23.46 18.77 10.96
N ARG A 66 -24.43 18.15 10.30
CA ARG A 66 -25.87 18.41 10.46
C ARG A 66 -26.61 17.10 10.67
N THR A 67 -27.51 17.08 11.64
CA THR A 67 -28.35 15.91 11.91
C THR A 67 -29.18 15.55 10.67
N SER A 68 -29.26 14.29 10.34
CA SER A 68 -30.12 13.77 9.25
C SER A 68 -31.30 12.97 9.77
N GLU A 69 -31.25 12.54 11.02
CA GLU A 69 -32.32 11.78 11.69
C GLU A 69 -32.97 12.63 12.80
N GLN A 70 -34.23 12.39 13.05
CA GLN A 70 -34.93 12.96 14.20
C GLN A 70 -34.50 12.22 15.47
N ALA A 71 -34.08 12.93 16.50
CA ALA A 71 -33.72 12.39 17.81
C ALA A 71 -34.63 13.02 18.89
N GLY A 72 -35.55 12.23 19.42
CA GLY A 72 -36.52 12.74 20.41
C GLY A 72 -37.37 13.88 19.86
N ALA A 73 -37.30 15.04 20.50
CA ALA A 73 -38.02 16.27 20.11
C ALA A 73 -37.28 17.09 19.04
N ASP A 74 -35.98 16.81 18.79
CA ASP A 74 -35.15 17.59 17.89
C ASP A 74 -35.37 17.17 16.44
N LYS A 75 -35.53 18.17 15.57
CA LYS A 75 -35.75 17.96 14.12
C LYS A 75 -34.44 17.63 13.44
N ALA A 76 -34.51 16.90 12.31
CA ALA A 76 -33.40 16.77 11.41
C ALA A 76 -32.96 18.13 10.83
N GLY A 77 -31.66 18.26 10.48
CA GLY A 77 -31.07 19.46 9.89
C GLY A 77 -30.43 20.42 10.91
N VAL A 78 -30.42 20.09 12.19
CA VAL A 78 -29.73 20.87 13.23
C VAL A 78 -28.21 20.78 13.04
N LYS A 79 -27.53 21.93 13.06
CA LYS A 79 -26.07 21.98 12.99
C LYS A 79 -25.48 21.60 14.34
N VAL A 80 -24.67 20.54 14.37
CA VAL A 80 -23.87 20.19 15.54
C VAL A 80 -22.64 21.09 15.51
N ARG A 81 -22.41 21.83 16.60
CA ARG A 81 -21.26 22.72 16.76
C ARG A 81 -20.40 22.19 17.91
N LEU A 82 -19.17 21.92 17.63
CA LEU A 82 -18.21 21.48 18.64
C LEU A 82 -17.72 22.67 19.46
N SER A 83 -17.55 22.47 20.75
CA SER A 83 -17.07 23.46 21.71
C SER A 83 -15.81 22.96 22.42
N PRO A 84 -15.06 23.83 23.13
CA PRO A 84 -13.99 23.39 24.00
C PRO A 84 -14.41 22.38 25.07
N ASP A 85 -15.66 22.47 25.57
CA ASP A 85 -16.21 21.54 26.57
C ASP A 85 -16.35 20.11 26.01
N ASP A 86 -16.63 19.99 24.72
CA ASP A 86 -16.68 18.67 24.05
C ASP A 86 -15.32 17.97 24.06
N MET A 87 -14.23 18.74 23.99
CA MET A 87 -12.89 18.18 24.09
C MET A 87 -12.62 17.55 25.46
N ASP A 88 -13.03 18.25 26.54
CA ASP A 88 -12.92 17.73 27.91
C ASP A 88 -13.85 16.52 28.13
N LEU A 89 -15.04 16.56 27.53
CA LEU A 89 -15.97 15.45 27.57
C LEU A 89 -15.42 14.21 26.86
N ILE A 90 -14.83 14.38 25.67
CA ILE A 90 -14.19 13.30 24.90
C ILE A 90 -13.01 12.72 25.72
N TRP A 91 -12.14 13.57 26.27
CA TRP A 91 -10.99 13.17 27.06
C TRP A 91 -11.38 12.27 28.25
N ASN A 92 -12.48 12.65 28.94
CA ASN A 92 -12.91 11.97 30.15
C ASN A 92 -13.77 10.72 29.91
N SER A 93 -14.46 10.64 28.75
CA SER A 93 -15.45 9.60 28.48
C SER A 93 -14.99 8.53 27.50
N VAL A 94 -14.05 8.84 26.61
CA VAL A 94 -13.54 7.89 25.61
C VAL A 94 -12.23 7.28 26.10
N PRO A 95 -12.19 5.97 26.33
CA PRO A 95 -10.98 5.33 26.85
C PRO A 95 -9.86 5.28 25.81
N GLY A 96 -8.62 5.35 26.27
CA GLY A 96 -7.44 5.16 25.41
C GLY A 96 -6.95 6.40 24.68
N ILE A 97 -7.52 7.58 24.91
CA ILE A 97 -7.01 8.84 24.35
C ILE A 97 -5.66 9.18 24.99
N THR A 98 -4.69 9.54 24.18
CA THR A 98 -3.30 9.86 24.61
C THR A 98 -2.93 11.31 24.40
N ALA A 99 -3.51 11.97 23.41
CA ALA A 99 -3.36 13.38 23.13
C ALA A 99 -4.63 13.90 22.45
N ILE A 100 -5.01 15.15 22.73
CA ILE A 100 -6.20 15.79 22.13
C ILE A 100 -5.90 17.27 21.88
N THR A 101 -6.38 17.79 20.76
CA THR A 101 -6.23 19.20 20.39
C THR A 101 -7.51 19.74 19.76
N PRO A 102 -7.94 20.97 20.12
CA PRO A 102 -8.93 21.69 19.34
C PRO A 102 -8.29 22.13 18.03
N VAL A 103 -9.10 22.26 17.00
CA VAL A 103 -8.62 22.70 15.69
C VAL A 103 -9.53 23.77 15.13
N MET A 104 -8.93 24.82 14.59
CA MET A 104 -9.61 25.85 13.84
C MET A 104 -8.86 26.17 12.55
N PHE A 105 -9.62 26.38 11.49
CA PHE A 105 -9.11 26.71 10.17
C PHE A 105 -9.55 28.12 9.75
N GLN A 106 -8.64 28.86 9.18
CA GLN A 106 -8.94 30.16 8.60
C GLN A 106 -8.11 30.37 7.35
N ASP A 107 -8.75 30.65 6.24
CA ASP A 107 -8.04 31.22 5.09
C ASP A 107 -7.62 32.65 5.42
N ALA A 108 -6.34 32.91 5.36
CA ALA A 108 -5.78 34.22 5.70
C ALA A 108 -4.84 34.72 4.61
N THR A 109 -4.73 36.03 4.51
CA THR A 109 -3.68 36.67 3.73
C THR A 109 -2.38 36.55 4.51
N VAL A 110 -1.46 35.77 3.99
CA VAL A 110 -0.10 35.57 4.51
C VAL A 110 0.85 36.47 3.73
N GLN A 111 1.50 37.40 4.42
CA GLN A 111 2.34 38.41 3.80
C GLN A 111 3.68 38.55 4.51
N ASN A 112 4.74 38.62 3.72
CA ASN A 112 6.03 39.17 4.14
C ASN A 112 6.32 40.47 3.36
N ASP A 113 7.53 41.03 3.47
CA ASP A 113 7.89 42.29 2.80
C ASP A 113 7.82 42.23 1.27
N LEU A 114 7.94 41.04 0.67
CA LEU A 114 8.07 40.84 -0.79
C LEU A 114 6.88 40.12 -1.42
N HIS A 115 6.22 39.24 -0.67
CA HIS A 115 5.23 38.34 -1.23
C HIS A 115 3.93 38.33 -0.42
N THR A 116 2.82 38.10 -1.10
CA THR A 116 1.49 37.95 -0.49
C THR A 116 0.81 36.73 -1.10
N TYR A 117 0.29 35.87 -0.23
CA TYR A 117 -0.46 34.66 -0.61
C TYR A 117 -1.73 34.55 0.22
N SER A 118 -2.70 33.75 -0.26
CA SER A 118 -3.86 33.34 0.52
C SER A 118 -3.67 31.86 0.84
N TRP A 119 -3.43 31.54 2.12
CA TRP A 119 -3.20 30.19 2.61
C TRP A 119 -4.00 29.91 3.85
N GLN A 120 -4.20 28.62 4.12
CA GLN A 120 -4.83 28.18 5.36
C GLN A 120 -3.91 28.40 6.54
N VAL A 121 -4.49 28.96 7.59
CA VAL A 121 -3.87 29.08 8.92
C VAL A 121 -4.62 28.16 9.85
N ASP A 122 -3.87 27.29 10.52
CA ASP A 122 -4.40 26.26 11.41
C ASP A 122 -4.01 26.58 12.86
N GLY A 123 -5.03 26.79 13.71
CA GLY A 123 -4.84 26.99 15.14
C GLY A 123 -4.99 25.67 15.87
N VAL A 124 -3.90 25.21 16.51
CA VAL A 124 -3.84 23.96 17.29
C VAL A 124 -3.10 24.15 18.59
N ARG A 125 -3.27 23.21 19.53
CA ARG A 125 -2.38 23.14 20.72
C ARG A 125 -1.07 22.43 20.38
N PRO A 126 -0.04 22.51 21.23
CA PRO A 126 1.25 21.86 20.99
C PRO A 126 1.17 20.35 20.73
N GLU A 127 0.16 19.66 21.27
CA GLU A 127 -0.12 18.25 21.05
C GLU A 127 -0.44 17.91 19.59
N GLY A 128 -0.81 18.92 18.78
CA GLY A 128 -1.03 18.78 17.33
C GLY A 128 0.21 18.28 16.58
N LEU A 129 1.43 18.55 17.09
CA LEU A 129 2.66 18.01 16.53
C LEU A 129 2.64 16.47 16.49
N ASP A 130 2.33 15.86 17.63
CA ASP A 130 2.31 14.39 17.77
C ASP A 130 1.09 13.76 17.10
N ILE A 131 -0.07 14.44 17.18
CA ILE A 131 -1.34 13.96 16.60
C ILE A 131 -1.23 13.82 15.08
N LEU A 132 -0.64 14.81 14.42
CA LEU A 132 -0.46 14.81 12.97
C LEU A 132 0.86 14.18 12.51
N ALA A 133 1.65 13.64 13.44
CA ALA A 133 2.97 13.10 13.15
C ALA A 133 3.82 14.11 12.34
N PHE A 134 3.86 15.36 12.77
CA PHE A 134 4.69 16.36 12.14
C PHE A 134 6.14 16.16 12.52
N GLU A 135 7.01 16.32 11.55
CA GLU A 135 8.45 16.42 11.77
C GLU A 135 8.88 17.85 11.47
N VAL A 136 9.63 18.43 12.41
CA VAL A 136 10.22 19.76 12.23
C VAL A 136 11.56 19.61 11.51
N ASP A 137 11.73 20.32 10.40
CA ASP A 137 12.97 20.33 9.61
C ASP A 137 13.95 21.38 10.12
N GLU A 138 13.46 22.59 10.44
CA GLU A 138 14.25 23.69 10.97
C GLU A 138 13.54 24.30 12.18
N GLY A 139 14.30 24.70 13.19
CA GLY A 139 13.75 25.33 14.39
C GLY A 139 13.04 24.34 15.32
N ARG A 140 11.85 24.68 15.78
CA ARG A 140 11.03 23.89 16.71
C ARG A 140 9.54 24.16 16.51
N PHE A 141 8.69 23.31 17.04
CA PHE A 141 7.27 23.61 17.19
C PHE A 141 7.04 24.54 18.39
N PHE A 142 5.92 25.25 18.45
CA PHE A 142 5.56 26.05 19.61
C PHE A 142 5.22 25.12 20.79
N ASN A 143 5.41 25.65 22.01
CA ASN A 143 5.28 24.90 23.25
C ASN A 143 4.10 25.37 24.10
N GLY A 144 3.80 24.64 25.20
CA GLY A 144 2.70 24.97 26.09
C GLY A 144 2.81 26.33 26.80
N LEU A 145 4.03 26.86 26.98
CA LEU A 145 4.21 28.20 27.56
C LEU A 145 3.79 29.28 26.55
N GLU A 146 4.14 29.12 25.27
CA GLU A 146 3.75 30.02 24.19
C GLU A 146 2.23 30.00 23.96
N GLU A 147 1.62 28.81 24.06
CA GLU A 147 0.17 28.67 24.07
C GLU A 147 -0.51 29.44 25.21
N GLN A 148 -0.02 29.27 26.45
CA GLN A 148 -0.55 29.96 27.64
C GLN A 148 -0.36 31.48 27.59
N GLN A 149 0.79 31.94 27.07
CA GLN A 149 1.12 33.37 26.95
C GLN A 149 0.48 34.01 25.70
N ARG A 150 -0.26 33.27 24.87
CA ARG A 150 -0.79 33.75 23.59
C ARG A 150 0.31 34.38 22.74
N ALA A 151 1.47 33.73 22.68
CA ALA A 151 2.59 34.23 21.90
C ALA A 151 2.30 34.19 20.41
N HIS A 152 2.49 35.27 19.68
CA HIS A 152 2.35 35.37 18.25
C HIS A 152 3.54 34.71 17.56
N VAL A 153 3.62 33.41 17.67
CA VAL A 153 4.60 32.55 16.98
C VAL A 153 3.91 31.65 15.98
N CYS A 154 4.63 31.27 14.95
CA CYS A 154 4.07 30.34 13.95
C CYS A 154 5.11 29.34 13.47
N VAL A 155 4.62 28.20 13.01
CA VAL A 155 5.37 27.18 12.28
C VAL A 155 4.82 27.14 10.87
N ILE A 156 5.71 27.14 9.87
CA ILE A 156 5.31 27.20 8.47
C ILE A 156 5.62 25.88 7.75
N GLY A 157 4.84 25.54 6.73
CA GLY A 157 5.12 24.41 5.87
C GLY A 157 6.34 24.66 4.96
N SER A 158 6.92 23.62 4.43
CA SER A 158 8.13 23.65 3.57
C SER A 158 7.94 24.47 2.29
N ASP A 159 6.77 24.35 1.64
CA ASP A 159 6.46 25.08 0.43
C ASP A 159 6.17 26.57 0.75
N ALA A 160 5.59 26.85 1.93
CA ALA A 160 5.42 28.23 2.40
C ALA A 160 6.78 28.92 2.59
N LYS A 161 7.76 28.24 3.22
CA LYS A 161 9.14 28.73 3.30
C LYS A 161 9.71 29.05 1.91
N THR A 162 9.58 28.11 0.97
CA THR A 162 10.12 28.26 -0.38
C THR A 162 9.49 29.45 -1.12
N LYS A 163 8.16 29.59 -1.02
CA LYS A 163 7.44 30.68 -1.70
C LYS A 163 7.64 32.05 -1.08
N LEU A 164 7.71 32.13 0.27
CA LEU A 164 7.90 33.42 0.98
C LEU A 164 9.35 33.89 0.98
N PHE A 165 10.29 32.97 1.16
CA PHE A 165 11.71 33.31 1.40
C PHE A 165 12.65 32.77 0.32
N SER A 166 12.11 32.29 -0.82
CA SER A 166 12.91 31.72 -1.92
C SER A 166 13.86 30.60 -1.45
N GLY A 167 13.45 29.83 -0.42
CA GLY A 167 14.25 28.78 0.21
C GLY A 167 15.32 29.28 1.21
N GLY A 168 15.42 30.60 1.45
CA GLY A 168 16.32 31.17 2.46
C GLY A 168 15.94 30.81 3.89
N TYR A 169 16.75 31.26 4.85
CA TYR A 169 16.51 31.00 6.27
C TYR A 169 15.27 31.79 6.75
N ALA A 170 14.33 31.10 7.39
CA ALA A 170 13.04 31.67 7.78
C ALA A 170 12.85 31.82 9.30
N ILE A 171 13.67 31.15 10.12
CA ILE A 171 13.49 31.17 11.59
C ILE A 171 13.87 32.55 12.14
N GLY A 172 12.96 33.11 12.94
CA GLY A 172 13.09 34.44 13.52
C GLY A 172 12.53 35.58 12.62
N GLU A 173 12.25 35.28 11.36
CA GLU A 173 11.57 36.24 10.47
C GLU A 173 10.09 36.38 10.86
N SER A 174 9.50 37.53 10.48
CA SER A 174 8.11 37.86 10.79
C SER A 174 7.25 37.82 9.53
N ILE A 175 6.04 37.28 9.67
CA ILE A 175 5.00 37.30 8.66
C ILE A 175 3.73 37.93 9.22
N ARG A 176 2.89 38.48 8.35
CA ARG A 176 1.58 39.02 8.73
C ARG A 176 0.48 38.06 8.29
N LEU A 177 -0.38 37.67 9.22
CA LEU A 177 -1.57 36.86 8.98
C LEU A 177 -2.79 37.78 9.15
N ASN A 178 -3.49 38.13 8.07
CA ASN A 178 -4.55 39.14 8.08
C ASN A 178 -4.17 40.46 8.78
N GLY A 179 -2.89 40.86 8.68
CA GLY A 179 -2.35 42.07 9.30
C GLY A 179 -1.75 41.89 10.70
N VAL A 180 -2.00 40.77 11.39
CA VAL A 180 -1.41 40.42 12.68
C VAL A 180 -0.02 39.81 12.46
N MET A 181 0.98 40.31 13.21
CA MET A 181 2.38 39.87 13.04
C MET A 181 2.66 38.61 13.85
N PHE A 182 3.28 37.62 13.20
CA PHE A 182 3.74 36.38 13.81
C PHE A 182 5.20 36.14 13.50
N THR A 183 5.96 35.62 14.48
CA THR A 183 7.35 35.24 14.32
C THR A 183 7.49 33.77 14.01
N ILE A 184 8.24 33.41 12.98
CA ILE A 184 8.47 32.03 12.58
C ILE A 184 9.45 31.37 13.55
N VAL A 185 9.03 30.29 14.21
CA VAL A 185 9.84 29.50 15.16
C VAL A 185 10.21 28.12 14.62
N GLY A 186 9.55 27.68 13.56
CA GLY A 186 9.83 26.38 12.94
C GLY A 186 9.35 26.26 11.51
N VAL A 187 9.94 25.30 10.80
CA VAL A 187 9.56 24.88 9.46
C VAL A 187 9.31 23.38 9.49
N LEU A 188 8.17 22.95 8.97
CA LEU A 188 7.80 21.53 8.92
C LEU A 188 8.49 20.84 7.74
N ARG A 189 8.83 19.56 7.94
CA ARG A 189 9.24 18.69 6.84
C ARG A 189 8.08 18.48 5.87
N PRO A 190 8.34 18.45 4.55
CA PRO A 190 7.28 18.28 3.57
C PRO A 190 6.60 16.92 3.71
N LYS A 191 5.26 16.92 3.57
CA LYS A 191 4.44 15.72 3.44
C LYS A 191 4.04 15.49 2.00
N MET A 192 3.74 14.23 1.66
CA MET A 192 3.22 13.84 0.35
C MET A 192 1.77 14.27 0.23
N VAL A 193 1.51 15.35 -0.45
CA VAL A 193 0.15 15.91 -0.62
C VAL A 193 -0.06 16.48 -2.01
N GLU A 194 -1.31 16.42 -2.47
CA GLU A 194 -1.74 16.95 -3.75
C GLU A 194 -2.07 18.46 -3.67
N GLY A 195 -2.01 19.11 -4.81
CA GLY A 195 -2.41 20.50 -4.96
C GLY A 195 -1.36 21.51 -4.52
N GLU A 196 -1.68 22.78 -4.68
CA GLU A 196 -0.79 23.90 -4.34
C GLU A 196 -1.10 24.49 -2.96
N ASN A 197 -2.38 24.50 -2.56
CA ASN A 197 -2.81 24.93 -1.24
C ASN A 197 -3.05 23.66 -0.39
N ASN A 198 -2.06 23.30 0.38
CA ASN A 198 -2.06 22.08 1.17
C ASN A 198 -1.23 22.28 2.45
N ILE A 199 -1.07 21.26 3.24
CA ILE A 199 -0.36 21.29 4.52
C ILE A 199 1.09 21.81 4.41
N ASN A 200 1.75 21.65 3.25
CA ASN A 200 3.10 22.17 3.02
C ASN A 200 3.11 23.69 2.78
N THR A 201 1.94 24.31 2.52
CA THR A 201 1.75 25.77 2.45
C THR A 201 1.00 26.33 3.65
N SER A 202 0.46 25.48 4.54
CA SER A 202 -0.27 25.91 5.74
C SER A 202 0.65 26.57 6.77
N ILE A 203 0.06 27.45 7.55
CA ILE A 203 0.71 28.13 8.68
C ILE A 203 0.05 27.62 9.96
N TRP A 204 0.87 27.16 10.90
CA TRP A 204 0.41 26.62 12.18
C TRP A 204 0.69 27.59 13.29
N ILE A 205 -0.34 27.97 14.06
CA ILE A 205 -0.26 28.92 15.16
C ILE A 205 -0.80 28.30 16.45
N PRO A 206 -0.43 28.81 17.64
CA PRO A 206 -1.06 28.44 18.89
C PRO A 206 -2.57 28.69 18.84
N PHE A 207 -3.38 27.72 19.30
CA PHE A 207 -4.84 27.84 19.31
C PHE A 207 -5.29 29.11 20.03
N SER A 208 -4.62 29.49 21.12
CA SER A 208 -4.93 30.69 21.91
C SER A 208 -4.80 32.00 21.11
N THR A 209 -4.00 32.04 20.05
CA THR A 209 -3.84 33.21 19.18
C THR A 209 -4.82 33.22 18.00
N MET A 210 -5.52 32.11 17.75
CA MET A 210 -6.49 32.03 16.67
C MET A 210 -7.67 33.01 16.86
N GLY A 211 -7.97 33.37 18.11
CA GLY A 211 -8.98 34.38 18.46
C GLY A 211 -8.70 35.78 17.90
N ASP A 212 -7.45 36.07 17.50
CA ASP A 212 -7.09 37.33 16.87
C ASP A 212 -7.41 37.35 15.34
N LEU A 213 -7.69 36.18 14.77
CA LEU A 213 -8.02 35.99 13.36
C LEU A 213 -9.50 35.61 13.13
N LYS A 214 -10.11 34.86 14.05
CA LYS A 214 -11.45 34.26 13.92
C LYS A 214 -12.11 34.10 15.28
N ASP A 215 -13.45 34.12 15.32
CA ASP A 215 -14.23 33.75 16.52
C ASP A 215 -13.98 32.28 16.90
N THR A 216 -13.51 32.06 18.12
CA THR A 216 -13.15 30.75 18.66
C THR A 216 -14.22 30.15 19.59
N THR A 217 -15.42 30.69 19.61
CA THR A 217 -16.56 30.17 20.41
C THR A 217 -16.89 28.73 20.02
N TRP A 218 -16.78 28.39 18.72
CA TRP A 218 -17.07 27.07 18.19
C TRP A 218 -15.84 26.55 17.44
N LEU A 219 -15.48 25.31 17.73
CA LEU A 219 -14.37 24.63 17.07
C LEU A 219 -14.77 24.16 15.66
N ASP A 220 -13.84 24.23 14.72
CA ASP A 220 -14.01 23.59 13.42
C ASP A 220 -13.86 22.07 13.54
N GLY A 221 -12.95 21.60 14.43
CA GLY A 221 -12.75 20.19 14.70
C GLY A 221 -12.06 19.91 16.03
N ILE A 222 -12.02 18.65 16.40
CA ILE A 222 -11.26 18.11 17.52
C ILE A 222 -10.47 16.93 16.99
N TRP A 223 -9.16 16.94 17.17
CA TRP A 223 -8.27 15.88 16.76
C TRP A 223 -7.65 15.21 17.98
N PHE A 224 -7.50 13.90 17.93
CA PHE A 224 -6.91 13.19 19.05
C PHE A 224 -6.21 11.88 18.61
N ASN A 225 -5.19 11.50 19.36
CA ASN A 225 -4.55 10.20 19.27
C ASN A 225 -5.14 9.24 20.31
N TYR A 226 -5.18 7.97 19.96
CA TYR A 226 -5.72 6.93 20.83
C TYR A 226 -4.91 5.64 20.77
N HIS A 227 -5.11 4.79 21.78
CA HIS A 227 -4.67 3.39 21.82
C HIS A 227 -5.86 2.47 21.98
N GLY A 228 -5.83 1.32 21.31
CA GLY A 228 -6.88 0.31 21.40
C GLY A 228 -7.58 0.04 20.07
N ASP A 229 -8.76 -0.57 20.16
CA ASP A 229 -9.57 -0.92 19.00
C ASP A 229 -10.28 0.31 18.45
N ASN A 230 -10.04 0.60 17.17
CA ASN A 230 -10.60 1.77 16.49
C ASN A 230 -12.12 1.79 16.43
N GLU A 231 -12.76 0.62 16.31
CA GLU A 231 -14.24 0.54 16.23
C GLU A 231 -14.87 0.86 17.60
N VAL A 232 -14.23 0.41 18.69
CA VAL A 232 -14.66 0.70 20.05
C VAL A 232 -14.51 2.18 20.34
N VAL A 233 -13.35 2.76 20.05
CA VAL A 233 -13.07 4.19 20.28
C VAL A 233 -14.03 5.08 19.47
N GLU A 234 -14.26 4.77 18.18
CA GLU A 234 -15.19 5.54 17.35
C GLU A 234 -16.63 5.42 17.86
N LYS A 235 -17.05 4.23 18.29
CA LYS A 235 -18.38 4.00 18.85
C LYS A 235 -18.59 4.80 20.15
N ASP A 236 -17.61 4.76 21.04
CA ASP A 236 -17.69 5.49 22.33
C ASP A 236 -17.67 7.01 22.10
N LEU A 237 -16.86 7.48 21.15
CA LEU A 237 -16.88 8.87 20.72
C LEU A 237 -18.25 9.30 20.21
N ARG A 238 -18.87 8.53 19.30
CA ARG A 238 -20.19 8.83 18.77
C ARG A 238 -21.27 8.82 19.84
N ASN A 239 -21.24 7.86 20.76
CA ASN A 239 -22.17 7.77 21.89
C ASN A 239 -22.03 8.99 22.81
N THR A 240 -20.81 9.39 23.12
CA THR A 240 -20.50 10.53 23.98
C THR A 240 -21.03 11.84 23.39
N LEU A 241 -20.68 12.12 22.14
CA LEU A 241 -21.14 13.35 21.47
C LEU A 241 -22.64 13.33 21.15
N ALA A 242 -23.22 12.15 20.85
CA ALA A 242 -24.64 11.99 20.64
C ALA A 242 -25.45 12.33 21.89
N ALA A 243 -24.96 11.94 23.05
CA ALA A 243 -25.62 12.29 24.34
C ALA A 243 -25.54 13.80 24.64
N ALA A 244 -24.38 14.43 24.37
CA ALA A 244 -24.15 15.85 24.63
C ALA A 244 -24.97 16.77 23.67
N HIS A 245 -25.03 16.38 22.40
CA HIS A 245 -25.67 17.20 21.34
C HIS A 245 -27.02 16.68 20.89
N HIS A 246 -27.65 15.76 21.62
CA HIS A 246 -29.01 15.24 21.40
C HIS A 246 -29.29 14.72 20.00
N PHE A 247 -28.29 14.00 19.36
CA PHE A 247 -28.50 13.30 18.11
C PHE A 247 -28.43 11.78 18.32
N ARG A 248 -28.84 10.99 17.32
CA ARG A 248 -28.72 9.53 17.39
C ARG A 248 -27.31 9.09 17.05
N PRO A 249 -26.68 8.15 17.78
CA PRO A 249 -25.35 7.63 17.46
C PRO A 249 -25.24 7.01 16.04
N SER A 250 -26.38 6.56 15.47
CA SER A 250 -26.49 6.06 14.10
C SER A 250 -26.42 7.15 13.03
N ASP A 251 -26.61 8.41 13.41
CA ASP A 251 -26.60 9.53 12.47
C ASP A 251 -25.16 9.95 12.13
N HIS A 252 -24.60 9.31 11.10
CA HIS A 252 -23.25 9.59 10.63
C HIS A 252 -23.06 10.99 10.04
N ARG A 253 -24.17 11.74 9.75
CA ARG A 253 -24.09 13.11 9.24
C ARG A 253 -24.08 14.17 10.34
N ALA A 254 -24.47 13.81 11.55
CA ALA A 254 -24.44 14.71 12.70
C ALA A 254 -23.01 15.14 13.05
N ILE A 255 -22.10 14.19 13.01
CA ILE A 255 -20.64 14.42 13.11
C ILE A 255 -19.92 13.62 12.03
N PHE A 256 -18.94 14.26 11.42
CA PHE A 256 -18.01 13.57 10.52
C PHE A 256 -16.80 13.12 11.34
N VAL A 257 -16.49 11.83 11.27
CA VAL A 257 -15.37 11.21 11.95
C VAL A 257 -14.43 10.66 10.88
N ALA A 258 -13.26 11.27 10.72
CA ALA A 258 -12.20 10.74 9.88
C ALA A 258 -11.29 9.86 10.74
N ASN A 259 -11.41 8.54 10.57
CA ASN A 259 -10.61 7.55 11.24
C ASN A 259 -9.64 6.93 10.23
N LEU A 260 -8.37 7.29 10.34
CA LEU A 260 -7.35 6.88 9.37
C LEU A 260 -7.14 5.36 9.38
N GLN A 261 -7.23 4.72 10.54
CA GLN A 261 -7.09 3.27 10.66
C GLN A 261 -8.22 2.52 9.95
N SER A 262 -9.45 3.01 10.04
CA SER A 262 -10.60 2.46 9.30
C SER A 262 -10.41 2.58 7.79
N GLN A 263 -9.89 3.72 7.31
CA GLN A 263 -9.58 3.92 5.90
C GLN A 263 -8.47 2.96 5.44
N LEU A 264 -7.39 2.81 6.21
CA LEU A 264 -6.32 1.84 5.91
C LEU A 264 -6.85 0.40 5.85
N HIS A 265 -7.80 0.03 6.72
CA HIS A 265 -8.43 -1.28 6.69
C HIS A 265 -9.18 -1.53 5.36
N GLN A 266 -9.96 -0.55 4.89
CA GLN A 266 -10.65 -0.63 3.60
C GLN A 266 -9.67 -0.74 2.42
N PHE A 267 -8.61 0.08 2.40
CA PHE A 267 -7.56 -0.03 1.38
C PHE A 267 -6.84 -1.37 1.42
N ARG A 268 -6.63 -1.95 2.60
CA ARG A 268 -6.04 -3.29 2.74
C ARG A 268 -6.91 -4.36 2.08
N ILE A 269 -8.23 -4.30 2.21
CA ILE A 269 -9.16 -5.22 1.53
C ILE A 269 -8.99 -5.10 0.00
N VAL A 270 -8.97 -3.87 -0.51
CA VAL A 270 -8.79 -3.61 -1.94
C VAL A 270 -7.43 -4.13 -2.44
N THR A 271 -6.35 -3.91 -1.68
CA THR A 271 -5.01 -4.39 -2.05
C THR A 271 -4.91 -5.91 -2.02
N ILE A 272 -5.56 -6.58 -1.06
CA ILE A 272 -5.64 -8.05 -1.02
C ILE A 272 -6.42 -8.58 -2.23
N ALA A 273 -7.58 -7.99 -2.56
CA ALA A 273 -8.35 -8.37 -3.72
C ALA A 273 -7.54 -8.23 -5.03
N LEU A 274 -6.78 -7.14 -5.15
CA LEU A 274 -5.87 -6.92 -6.28
C LEU A 274 -4.77 -8.01 -6.32
N GLN A 275 -4.15 -8.33 -5.19
CA GLN A 275 -3.12 -9.38 -5.13
C GLN A 275 -3.66 -10.75 -5.53
N VAL A 276 -4.88 -11.10 -5.10
CA VAL A 276 -5.55 -12.34 -5.50
C VAL A 276 -5.81 -12.36 -7.01
N LEU A 277 -6.31 -11.26 -7.57
CA LEU A 277 -6.53 -11.13 -9.01
C LEU A 277 -5.22 -11.29 -9.81
N LEU A 278 -4.17 -10.59 -9.40
CA LEU A 278 -2.85 -10.67 -10.05
C LEU A 278 -2.26 -12.08 -9.95
N THR A 279 -2.44 -12.76 -8.82
CA THR A 279 -2.02 -14.16 -8.63
C THR A 279 -2.76 -15.09 -9.59
N LEU A 280 -4.08 -14.90 -9.73
CA LEU A 280 -4.90 -15.67 -10.67
C LEU A 280 -4.44 -15.48 -12.11
N VAL A 281 -4.26 -14.23 -12.55
CA VAL A 281 -3.76 -13.90 -13.90
C VAL A 281 -2.38 -14.53 -14.12
N GLY A 282 -1.48 -14.43 -13.15
CA GLY A 282 -0.17 -15.06 -13.21
C GLY A 282 -0.24 -16.58 -13.32
N ALA A 283 -1.10 -17.23 -12.52
CA ALA A 283 -1.31 -18.68 -12.56
C ALA A 283 -1.89 -19.13 -13.91
N LEU A 284 -2.82 -18.39 -14.48
CA LEU A 284 -3.37 -18.67 -15.82
C LEU A 284 -2.28 -18.54 -16.91
N THR A 285 -1.46 -17.49 -16.83
CA THR A 285 -0.34 -17.29 -17.77
C THR A 285 0.64 -18.45 -17.71
N LEU A 286 1.01 -18.87 -16.50
CA LEU A 286 1.89 -20.03 -16.29
C LEU A 286 1.22 -21.34 -16.74
N GLY A 287 -0.10 -21.48 -16.56
CA GLY A 287 -0.88 -22.60 -17.05
C GLY A 287 -0.82 -22.74 -18.58
N ILE A 288 -0.90 -21.61 -19.31
CA ILE A 288 -0.74 -21.59 -20.78
C ILE A 288 0.65 -22.09 -21.18
N ALA A 289 1.70 -21.62 -20.49
CA ALA A 289 3.06 -22.10 -20.71
C ALA A 289 3.19 -23.62 -20.40
N GLY A 290 2.47 -24.09 -19.37
CA GLY A 290 2.36 -25.51 -19.03
C GLY A 290 1.71 -26.36 -20.12
N ILE A 291 0.65 -25.86 -20.78
CA ILE A 291 0.05 -26.54 -21.95
C ILE A 291 1.08 -26.67 -23.08
N GLY A 292 1.90 -25.63 -23.29
CA GLY A 292 3.02 -25.70 -24.23
C GLY A 292 4.02 -26.82 -23.89
N LEU A 293 4.40 -26.94 -22.62
CA LEU A 293 5.25 -28.02 -22.09
C LEU A 293 4.60 -29.39 -22.35
N MET A 294 3.32 -29.55 -21.99
CA MET A 294 2.58 -30.79 -22.19
C MET A 294 2.58 -31.23 -23.67
N ASN A 295 2.28 -30.31 -24.60
CA ASN A 295 2.26 -30.61 -26.02
C ASN A 295 3.63 -31.07 -26.55
N ILE A 296 4.69 -30.44 -26.10
CA ILE A 296 6.07 -30.78 -26.49
C ILE A 296 6.44 -32.16 -25.95
N MET A 297 6.10 -32.43 -24.70
CA MET A 297 6.34 -33.72 -24.05
C MET A 297 5.55 -34.86 -24.73
N LEU A 298 4.29 -34.62 -25.16
CA LEU A 298 3.50 -35.59 -25.90
C LEU A 298 4.17 -35.97 -27.23
N VAL A 299 4.72 -35.01 -27.95
CA VAL A 299 5.46 -35.27 -29.19
C VAL A 299 6.79 -36.00 -28.89
N ALA A 300 7.45 -35.68 -27.78
CA ALA A 300 8.66 -36.40 -27.35
C ALA A 300 8.37 -37.88 -27.06
N VAL A 301 7.25 -38.19 -26.41
CA VAL A 301 6.79 -39.56 -26.18
C VAL A 301 6.55 -40.30 -27.50
N GLN A 302 5.91 -39.63 -28.47
CA GLN A 302 5.70 -40.24 -29.78
C GLN A 302 7.00 -40.55 -30.52
N GLN A 303 7.98 -39.62 -30.49
CA GLN A 303 9.29 -39.82 -31.15
C GLN A 303 10.13 -40.92 -30.49
N ARG A 304 9.93 -41.16 -29.18
CA ARG A 304 10.66 -42.18 -28.41
C ARG A 304 9.84 -43.46 -28.17
N THR A 305 8.73 -43.64 -28.88
CA THR A 305 7.84 -44.80 -28.67
C THR A 305 8.57 -46.12 -28.74
N ARG A 306 9.48 -46.29 -29.72
CA ARG A 306 10.29 -47.51 -29.89
C ARG A 306 11.30 -47.72 -28.73
N GLU A 307 11.95 -46.65 -28.28
CA GLU A 307 12.87 -46.71 -27.14
C GLU A 307 12.15 -47.13 -25.85
N ILE A 308 10.97 -46.54 -25.58
CA ILE A 308 10.10 -46.91 -24.46
C ILE A 308 9.65 -48.37 -24.55
N GLY A 309 9.34 -48.84 -25.77
CA GLY A 309 9.02 -50.24 -26.03
C GLY A 309 10.13 -51.20 -25.70
N ILE A 310 11.38 -50.89 -26.08
CA ILE A 310 12.58 -51.67 -25.76
C ILE A 310 12.83 -51.69 -24.24
N GLU A 311 12.79 -50.54 -23.56
CA GLU A 311 12.96 -50.45 -22.10
C GLU A 311 11.92 -51.34 -21.36
N LYS A 312 10.66 -51.29 -21.77
CA LYS A 312 9.60 -52.12 -21.19
C LYS A 312 9.74 -53.61 -21.51
N ALA A 313 10.22 -53.99 -22.71
CA ALA A 313 10.53 -55.36 -23.07
C ALA A 313 11.69 -55.93 -22.24
N LEU A 314 12.64 -55.08 -21.84
CA LEU A 314 13.75 -55.41 -20.95
C LEU A 314 13.36 -55.43 -19.46
N GLY A 315 12.06 -55.14 -19.12
CA GLY A 315 11.52 -55.27 -17.77
C GLY A 315 11.31 -53.97 -17.01
N ALA A 316 11.39 -52.78 -17.65
CA ALA A 316 11.10 -51.52 -17.02
C ALA A 316 9.62 -51.49 -16.58
N ARG A 317 9.40 -51.20 -15.27
CA ARG A 317 8.05 -51.11 -14.69
C ARG A 317 7.40 -49.76 -15.10
N ARG A 318 6.07 -49.73 -15.14
CA ARG A 318 5.31 -48.51 -15.49
C ARG A 318 5.72 -47.27 -14.71
N HIS A 319 6.01 -47.41 -13.41
CA HIS A 319 6.39 -46.31 -12.57
C HIS A 319 7.79 -45.75 -12.90
N HIS A 320 8.71 -46.58 -13.42
CA HIS A 320 10.03 -46.12 -13.85
C HIS A 320 9.89 -45.17 -15.05
N ILE A 321 9.13 -45.55 -16.09
CA ILE A 321 8.84 -44.70 -17.24
C ILE A 321 8.12 -43.41 -16.83
N LEU A 322 7.11 -43.53 -15.94
CA LEU A 322 6.37 -42.36 -15.43
C LEU A 322 7.30 -41.37 -14.73
N LEU A 323 8.15 -41.85 -13.81
CA LEU A 323 9.10 -41.01 -13.07
C LEU A 323 10.15 -40.37 -13.99
N GLN A 324 10.61 -41.07 -15.03
CA GLN A 324 11.56 -40.58 -16.02
C GLN A 324 11.00 -39.36 -16.76
N PHE A 325 9.81 -39.46 -17.35
CA PHE A 325 9.17 -38.35 -18.07
C PHE A 325 8.74 -37.21 -17.14
N LEU A 326 8.28 -37.52 -15.92
CA LEU A 326 7.95 -36.51 -14.93
C LEU A 326 9.18 -35.72 -14.46
N ALA A 327 10.30 -36.43 -14.26
CA ALA A 327 11.57 -35.80 -13.93
C ALA A 327 12.07 -34.89 -15.07
N GLU A 328 11.92 -35.31 -16.32
CA GLU A 328 12.28 -34.50 -17.50
C GLU A 328 11.43 -33.21 -17.53
N ALA A 329 10.11 -33.31 -17.30
CA ALA A 329 9.24 -32.14 -17.20
C ALA A 329 9.63 -31.20 -16.05
N LEU A 330 9.96 -31.74 -14.87
CA LEU A 330 10.37 -30.96 -13.70
C LEU A 330 11.75 -30.28 -13.90
N VAL A 331 12.69 -30.93 -14.58
CA VAL A 331 13.98 -30.31 -14.89
C VAL A 331 13.81 -29.13 -15.85
N ILE A 332 13.01 -29.30 -16.93
CA ILE A 332 12.67 -28.20 -17.85
C ILE A 332 12.01 -27.04 -17.11
N THR A 333 11.02 -27.36 -16.27
CA THR A 333 10.30 -26.38 -15.45
C THR A 333 11.23 -25.68 -14.45
N GLY A 334 12.13 -26.43 -13.81
CA GLY A 334 13.09 -25.87 -12.84
C GLY A 334 14.09 -24.91 -13.47
N VAL A 335 14.69 -25.31 -14.61
CA VAL A 335 15.62 -24.44 -15.35
C VAL A 335 14.91 -23.21 -15.89
N GLY A 336 13.72 -23.37 -16.48
CA GLY A 336 12.85 -22.25 -16.89
C GLY A 336 12.50 -21.34 -15.71
N GLY A 337 12.23 -21.93 -14.54
CA GLY A 337 11.91 -21.23 -13.30
C GLY A 337 13.07 -20.34 -12.83
N VAL A 338 14.28 -20.89 -12.75
CA VAL A 338 15.48 -20.11 -12.36
C VAL A 338 15.73 -18.97 -13.35
N ALA A 339 15.65 -19.26 -14.65
CA ALA A 339 15.84 -18.23 -15.68
C ALA A 339 14.76 -17.12 -15.57
N GLY A 340 13.51 -17.48 -15.32
CA GLY A 340 12.42 -16.52 -15.20
C GLY A 340 12.48 -15.69 -13.92
N ILE A 341 12.85 -16.29 -12.79
CA ILE A 341 13.09 -15.54 -11.55
C ILE A 341 14.25 -14.55 -11.75
N SER A 342 15.36 -14.99 -12.38
CA SER A 342 16.49 -14.12 -12.72
C SER A 342 16.07 -12.97 -13.64
N LEU A 343 15.23 -13.24 -14.64
CA LEU A 343 14.64 -12.23 -15.51
C LEU A 343 13.77 -11.25 -14.74
N ALA A 344 12.95 -11.72 -13.79
CA ALA A 344 12.11 -10.86 -12.96
C ALA A 344 12.96 -9.89 -12.11
N TYR A 345 14.06 -10.37 -11.51
CA TYR A 345 14.99 -9.50 -10.78
C TYR A 345 15.66 -8.48 -11.69
N LEU A 346 16.07 -8.89 -12.90
CA LEU A 346 16.64 -7.98 -13.88
C LEU A 346 15.66 -6.88 -14.29
N VAL A 347 14.41 -7.24 -14.62
CA VAL A 347 13.36 -6.30 -14.98
C VAL A 347 13.04 -5.36 -13.81
N SER A 348 12.92 -5.90 -12.58
CA SER A 348 12.71 -5.10 -11.38
C SER A 348 13.82 -4.06 -11.17
N ALA A 349 15.07 -4.44 -11.39
CA ALA A 349 16.21 -3.53 -11.26
C ALA A 349 16.26 -2.46 -12.37
N LEU A 350 15.87 -2.80 -13.60
CA LEU A 350 15.85 -1.88 -14.74
C LEU A 350 14.69 -0.89 -14.70
N VAL A 351 13.50 -1.35 -14.28
CA VAL A 351 12.30 -0.49 -14.20
C VAL A 351 12.41 0.48 -13.02
N GLY A 352 13.04 0.06 -11.92
CA GLY A 352 13.20 0.89 -10.73
C GLY A 352 11.87 1.23 -10.06
N ARG A 353 11.56 2.54 -9.94
CA ARG A 353 10.30 3.03 -9.39
C ARG A 353 9.30 3.27 -10.51
N ILE A 354 8.07 2.81 -10.33
CA ILE A 354 6.94 3.14 -11.20
C ILE A 354 6.24 4.35 -10.57
N THR A 355 6.25 5.47 -11.28
CA THR A 355 5.58 6.69 -10.84
C THR A 355 4.09 6.40 -10.57
N PHE A 356 3.64 6.68 -9.37
CA PHE A 356 2.25 6.49 -8.95
C PHE A 356 1.77 7.79 -8.29
N TYR A 357 2.18 8.04 -7.06
CA TYR A 357 1.73 9.20 -6.33
C TYR A 357 2.56 10.45 -6.66
N SER A 358 3.83 10.30 -7.03
CA SER A 358 4.67 11.42 -7.49
C SER A 358 4.20 12.09 -8.79
N ALA A 359 3.32 11.41 -9.56
CA ALA A 359 2.65 12.02 -10.71
C ALA A 359 1.54 13.02 -10.30
N LEU A 360 1.01 12.92 -9.08
CA LEU A 360 -0.13 13.69 -8.58
C LEU A 360 0.29 14.68 -7.48
N ALA A 361 1.28 14.32 -6.68
CA ALA A 361 1.69 15.03 -5.48
C ALA A 361 3.18 15.37 -5.47
N LYS A 362 3.52 16.48 -4.82
CA LYS A 362 4.92 16.87 -4.55
C LYS A 362 5.48 16.05 -3.38
N HIS A 363 6.80 15.90 -3.33
CA HIS A 363 7.52 15.15 -2.28
C HIS A 363 7.04 13.70 -2.10
N ALA A 364 6.44 13.12 -3.14
CA ALA A 364 5.69 11.87 -3.08
C ALA A 364 6.47 10.62 -3.57
N GLU A 365 7.79 10.70 -3.63
CA GLU A 365 8.64 9.59 -4.10
C GLU A 365 8.48 8.30 -3.27
N ASN A 366 8.15 8.43 -1.99
CA ASN A 366 7.88 7.28 -1.12
C ASN A 366 6.48 6.67 -1.31
N GLY A 367 5.60 7.38 -2.01
CA GLY A 367 4.28 6.92 -2.45
C GLY A 367 4.30 6.22 -3.82
N ASP A 368 5.46 6.09 -4.46
CA ASP A 368 5.59 5.40 -5.74
C ASP A 368 5.71 3.89 -5.58
N ILE A 369 5.26 3.17 -6.62
CA ILE A 369 5.29 1.71 -6.61
C ILE A 369 6.72 1.23 -6.90
N GLN A 370 7.29 0.50 -5.96
CA GLN A 370 8.57 -0.19 -6.15
C GLN A 370 8.31 -1.67 -6.39
N LEU A 371 8.89 -2.22 -7.45
CA LEU A 371 8.83 -3.67 -7.72
C LEU A 371 9.75 -4.41 -6.75
N ILE A 372 9.30 -4.60 -5.52
CA ILE A 372 10.07 -5.31 -4.50
C ILE A 372 9.70 -6.80 -4.54
N ILE A 373 10.64 -7.61 -5.05
CA ILE A 373 10.47 -9.06 -5.07
C ILE A 373 10.73 -9.58 -3.66
N SER A 374 9.66 -9.93 -2.95
CA SER A 374 9.75 -10.50 -1.61
C SER A 374 10.05 -12.01 -1.67
N PRO A 375 10.72 -12.60 -0.65
CA PRO A 375 10.88 -14.06 -0.56
C PRO A 375 9.54 -14.80 -0.63
N ALA A 376 8.49 -14.24 -0.02
CA ALA A 376 7.15 -14.83 -0.07
C ALA A 376 6.59 -14.89 -1.49
N SER A 377 6.78 -13.83 -2.30
CA SER A 377 6.35 -13.81 -3.71
C SER A 377 7.07 -14.87 -4.53
N VAL A 378 8.37 -15.07 -4.30
CA VAL A 378 9.17 -16.11 -4.98
C VAL A 378 8.69 -17.50 -4.59
N ILE A 379 8.40 -17.74 -3.31
CA ILE A 379 7.89 -19.02 -2.82
C ILE A 379 6.53 -19.34 -3.46
N VAL A 380 5.59 -18.38 -3.44
CA VAL A 380 4.26 -18.58 -4.04
C VAL A 380 4.38 -18.85 -5.54
N ALA A 381 5.18 -18.09 -6.27
CA ALA A 381 5.41 -18.30 -7.69
C ALA A 381 6.05 -19.67 -7.97
N THR A 382 7.02 -20.10 -7.15
CA THR A 382 7.66 -21.41 -7.27
C THR A 382 6.67 -22.56 -6.99
N ILE A 383 5.77 -22.41 -6.02
CA ILE A 383 4.72 -23.40 -5.76
C ILE A 383 3.79 -23.54 -6.98
N ILE A 384 3.33 -22.42 -7.53
CA ILE A 384 2.49 -22.41 -8.75
C ILE A 384 3.24 -23.08 -9.91
N LEU A 385 4.53 -22.77 -10.09
CA LEU A 385 5.38 -23.35 -11.12
C LEU A 385 5.49 -24.88 -10.99
N VAL A 386 5.77 -25.36 -9.77
CA VAL A 386 5.90 -26.81 -9.51
C VAL A 386 4.60 -27.53 -9.77
N ILE A 387 3.46 -26.97 -9.32
CA ILE A 387 2.13 -27.53 -9.59
C ILE A 387 1.88 -27.58 -11.09
N THR A 388 2.17 -26.50 -11.83
CA THR A 388 1.99 -26.42 -13.28
C THR A 388 2.88 -27.44 -13.98
N GLY A 389 4.15 -27.58 -13.59
CA GLY A 389 5.09 -28.55 -14.14
C GLY A 389 4.63 -30.00 -13.90
N LEU A 390 4.17 -30.32 -12.68
CA LEU A 390 3.62 -31.62 -12.35
C LEU A 390 2.38 -31.96 -13.17
N VAL A 391 1.40 -31.07 -13.24
CA VAL A 391 0.16 -31.28 -13.98
C VAL A 391 0.43 -31.44 -15.48
N SER A 392 1.28 -30.56 -16.04
CA SER A 392 1.63 -30.59 -17.47
C SER A 392 2.49 -31.79 -17.86
N GLY A 393 3.37 -32.25 -16.96
CA GLY A 393 4.20 -33.43 -17.16
C GLY A 393 3.47 -34.75 -16.93
N MET A 394 2.41 -34.75 -16.10
CA MET A 394 1.72 -35.98 -15.72
C MET A 394 1.01 -36.66 -16.90
N ILE A 395 0.33 -35.88 -17.74
CA ILE A 395 -0.42 -36.43 -18.91
C ILE A 395 0.50 -37.17 -19.89
N PRO A 396 1.60 -36.58 -20.39
CA PRO A 396 2.54 -37.30 -21.26
C PRO A 396 3.23 -38.47 -20.56
N ALA A 397 3.59 -38.33 -19.26
CA ALA A 397 4.20 -39.40 -18.49
C ALA A 397 3.27 -40.63 -18.35
N ILE A 398 2.00 -40.42 -18.08
CA ILE A 398 0.99 -41.51 -18.03
C ILE A 398 0.85 -42.17 -19.40
N ARG A 399 0.82 -41.40 -20.50
CA ARG A 399 0.77 -41.96 -21.84
C ARG A 399 1.99 -42.83 -22.15
N ALA A 400 3.19 -42.35 -21.85
CA ALA A 400 4.43 -43.12 -22.03
C ALA A 400 4.41 -44.43 -21.18
N ALA A 401 3.99 -44.33 -19.91
CA ALA A 401 3.92 -45.48 -19.01
C ALA A 401 2.91 -46.54 -19.43
N ASN A 402 1.86 -46.19 -20.20
CA ASN A 402 0.82 -47.09 -20.64
C ASN A 402 1.02 -47.66 -22.06
N LEU A 403 2.09 -47.29 -22.77
CA LEU A 403 2.41 -47.87 -24.09
C LEU A 403 2.58 -49.38 -23.99
N ASP A 404 1.96 -50.12 -24.97
CA ASP A 404 2.16 -51.56 -25.09
C ASP A 404 3.52 -51.82 -25.78
N PRO A 405 4.42 -52.67 -25.20
CA PRO A 405 5.72 -52.96 -25.76
C PRO A 405 5.60 -53.58 -27.19
N ILE A 406 4.57 -54.38 -27.42
CA ILE A 406 4.39 -55.08 -28.72
C ILE A 406 4.01 -54.08 -29.81
N GLU A 407 3.05 -53.18 -29.50
CA GLU A 407 2.65 -52.11 -30.42
C GLU A 407 3.78 -51.11 -30.67
N ALA A 408 4.53 -50.75 -29.60
CA ALA A 408 5.63 -49.79 -29.65
C ALA A 408 6.80 -50.26 -30.52
N LEU A 409 7.05 -51.58 -30.59
CA LEU A 409 8.10 -52.17 -31.42
C LEU A 409 7.67 -52.34 -32.91
N ARG A 410 6.35 -52.29 -33.21
CA ARG A 410 5.80 -52.34 -34.56
C ARG A 410 5.65 -50.97 -35.21
N TYR A 411 5.89 -49.91 -34.44
CA TYR A 411 5.80 -48.52 -34.92
C TYR A 411 6.99 -48.25 -35.84
N GLU A 412 6.75 -48.00 -37.14
CA GLU A 412 7.76 -47.54 -38.10
C GLU A 412 7.98 -46.01 -38.00
#